data_a1a5e34c17bfaff6d20f923844cd9c86
#
_entry.id   a1a5e34c17bfaff6d20f923844cd9c86
#
_cell.length_a   1.000
_cell.length_b   1.000
_cell.length_c   1.000
_cell.angle_alpha   90.00
_cell.angle_beta   90.00
_cell.angle_gamma   90.00
#
_symmetry.space_group_name_H-M   'P 1'
#
loop_
_entity.id
_entity.type
_entity.pdbx_description
1 polymer ?
#
loop_
_entity_poly.entity_id
_entity_poly.type
_entity_poly.pdbx_seq_one_letter_code
_entity_poly.pdbx_strand_id
1 'polypeptide(L)'
;MDLIAVHIAKVAVLYYTIAKEQDASHTVFGGFHMKKELSTGFNTRQYMNSGEFEVFFYNDIDLDHVVDHTHPYYEIYFFLNGDVTYEVDGNRYELQYGDYLMIPPETRHHPIFHSTGQDYRRFVLWISRPYYDALTARSEDFAYSFRHVAEKKQYHFRTDFITFQELQGRLLDMIEEMRGSKPFRGTSAHLMVCSFLLHLNRITYDSLHQVPAVYENVLYLNVCDYINNHLDEDLSLDHLASFFYASKYHISHVFKDNMGISLHQYILKKRLQASKNGILSGIPFNELYHQYGFSDYTSFYRAFKKEFGLSPKEFREQRSLPEGY
;
A
#
# COMPACT_ATOMS: atom_id res chain seq x y z
N MET A 1 -3.38 1.34 23.94
CA MET A 1 -2.52 0.76 22.89
C MET A 1 -3.38 0.56 21.68
N ASP A 2 -3.20 1.44 20.68
CA ASP A 2 -4.12 1.61 19.56
C ASP A 2 -4.20 0.36 18.67
N LEU A 3 -5.42 -0.11 18.42
CA LEU A 3 -5.72 -1.16 17.43
C LEU A 3 -5.15 -0.81 16.04
N ILE A 4 -5.02 0.48 15.73
CA ILE A 4 -4.42 1.01 14.49
C ILE A 4 -2.91 0.69 14.43
N ALA A 5 -2.18 0.88 15.52
CA ALA A 5 -0.74 0.57 15.59
C ALA A 5 -0.47 -0.95 15.46
N VAL A 6 -1.36 -1.78 15.98
CA VAL A 6 -1.26 -3.26 15.85
C VAL A 6 -1.59 -3.71 14.42
N HIS A 7 -2.51 -3.01 13.74
CA HIS A 7 -2.85 -3.33 12.35
C HIS A 7 -1.75 -2.90 11.38
N ILE A 8 -1.17 -1.72 11.57
CA ILE A 8 -0.01 -1.22 10.82
C ILE A 8 1.21 -2.14 11.03
N ALA A 9 1.46 -2.59 12.27
CA ALA A 9 2.54 -3.54 12.55
C ALA A 9 2.33 -4.89 11.87
N LYS A 10 1.09 -5.40 11.76
CA LYS A 10 0.78 -6.64 11.05
C LYS A 10 0.97 -6.51 9.55
N VAL A 11 0.59 -5.38 8.96
CA VAL A 11 0.80 -5.09 7.55
C VAL A 11 2.30 -4.96 7.26
N ALA A 12 3.07 -4.29 8.13
CA ALA A 12 4.53 -4.19 8.01
C ALA A 12 5.23 -5.54 8.17
N VAL A 13 4.77 -6.41 9.10
CA VAL A 13 5.32 -7.76 9.28
C VAL A 13 4.98 -8.65 8.09
N LEU A 14 3.80 -8.52 7.50
CA LEU A 14 3.43 -9.23 6.27
C LEU A 14 4.32 -8.79 5.09
N TYR A 15 4.64 -7.50 5.02
CA TYR A 15 5.60 -6.91 4.08
C TYR A 15 7.02 -7.51 4.25
N TYR A 16 7.49 -7.59 5.49
CA TYR A 16 8.83 -8.10 5.80
C TYR A 16 8.98 -9.59 5.48
N THR A 17 7.96 -10.39 5.72
CA THR A 17 7.99 -11.83 5.40
C THR A 17 7.96 -12.06 3.89
N ILE A 18 7.29 -11.22 3.13
CA ILE A 18 7.19 -11.30 1.66
C ILE A 18 8.49 -10.83 1.00
N ALA A 19 9.14 -9.79 1.51
CA ALA A 19 10.40 -9.28 0.98
C ALA A 19 11.57 -10.26 1.19
N LYS A 20 11.55 -11.07 2.24
CA LYS A 20 12.63 -12.02 2.57
C LYS A 20 12.67 -13.27 1.69
N GLU A 21 11.59 -13.61 0.97
CA GLU A 21 11.53 -14.75 0.04
C GLU A 21 11.90 -14.39 -1.41
N GLN A 22 12.29 -13.13 -1.70
CA GLN A 22 12.58 -12.64 -3.05
C GLN A 22 14.05 -12.64 -3.48
N ASP A 23 14.95 -13.29 -2.74
CA ASP A 23 16.36 -13.34 -3.14
C ASP A 23 16.65 -14.52 -4.10
N ALA A 24 16.05 -14.49 -5.28
CA ALA A 24 16.57 -15.18 -6.50
C ALA A 24 15.79 -14.79 -7.78
N SER A 25 16.33 -13.88 -8.49
CA SER A 25 16.17 -13.55 -9.92
C SER A 25 15.68 -12.13 -10.22
N HIS A 26 16.59 -11.41 -10.89
CA HIS A 26 16.45 -10.04 -11.35
C HIS A 26 15.18 -9.79 -12.16
N THR A 27 14.33 -8.85 -11.75
CA THR A 27 13.87 -7.74 -12.59
C THR A 27 13.15 -6.70 -11.72
N VAL A 28 13.58 -5.47 -11.83
CA VAL A 28 13.12 -4.30 -11.06
C VAL A 28 11.73 -3.90 -11.53
N PHE A 29 10.75 -4.16 -10.70
CA PHE A 29 9.51 -3.39 -10.49
C PHE A 29 8.90 -3.92 -9.21
N GLY A 30 8.54 -3.04 -8.25
CA GLY A 30 8.00 -3.41 -6.95
C GLY A 30 6.72 -4.27 -7.04
N GLY A 31 6.91 -5.55 -7.34
CA GLY A 31 5.84 -6.53 -7.50
C GLY A 31 5.61 -7.23 -6.18
N PHE A 32 4.50 -6.92 -5.51
CA PHE A 32 3.94 -7.79 -4.50
C PHE A 32 3.76 -9.20 -5.05
N HIS A 33 4.52 -10.15 -4.55
CA HIS A 33 4.17 -11.56 -4.66
C HIS A 33 3.05 -11.83 -3.63
N MET A 34 1.81 -11.44 -3.98
CA MET A 34 0.67 -11.91 -3.21
C MET A 34 0.62 -13.43 -3.33
N LYS A 35 0.40 -14.12 -2.22
CA LYS A 35 0.31 -15.57 -2.19
C LYS A 35 -0.60 -16.03 -3.33
N LYS A 36 -0.10 -16.86 -4.23
CA LYS A 36 -0.84 -17.43 -5.37
C LYS A 36 -2.18 -18.04 -4.93
N GLU A 37 -2.27 -18.43 -3.66
CA GLU A 37 -3.45 -18.97 -2.99
C GLU A 37 -4.61 -17.96 -2.85
N LEU A 38 -4.36 -16.64 -2.85
CA LEU A 38 -5.41 -15.63 -2.74
C LEU A 38 -5.92 -15.14 -4.10
N SER A 39 -5.25 -15.48 -5.20
CA SER A 39 -5.74 -15.14 -6.53
C SER A 39 -6.98 -15.94 -6.88
N THR A 40 -7.88 -15.30 -7.62
CA THR A 40 -9.08 -15.92 -8.20
C THR A 40 -8.82 -16.11 -9.69
N GLY A 41 -9.09 -17.29 -10.24
CA GLY A 41 -9.11 -17.47 -11.70
C GLY A 41 -10.24 -16.63 -12.30
N PHE A 42 -9.91 -15.81 -13.30
CA PHE A 42 -10.93 -15.03 -14.00
C PHE A 42 -11.95 -15.95 -14.67
N ASN A 43 -13.21 -15.61 -14.56
CA ASN A 43 -14.26 -16.19 -15.36
C ASN A 43 -15.24 -15.09 -15.83
N THR A 44 -15.91 -15.33 -16.93
CA THR A 44 -16.80 -14.37 -17.60
C THR A 44 -18.21 -14.35 -17.02
N ARG A 45 -18.44 -14.91 -15.81
CA ARG A 45 -19.79 -14.91 -15.21
C ARG A 45 -20.23 -13.48 -14.89
N GLN A 46 -21.49 -13.22 -15.15
CA GLN A 46 -22.15 -11.92 -14.90
C GLN A 46 -23.27 -12.06 -13.85
N TYR A 47 -23.12 -13.00 -12.91
CA TYR A 47 -24.05 -13.21 -11.80
C TYR A 47 -23.29 -13.49 -10.51
N MET A 48 -23.85 -13.10 -9.41
CA MET A 48 -23.31 -13.39 -8.08
C MET A 48 -23.78 -14.78 -7.61
N ASN A 49 -22.89 -15.50 -6.93
CA ASN A 49 -23.23 -16.71 -6.18
C ASN A 49 -23.70 -16.39 -4.78
N SER A 50 -23.15 -15.30 -4.18
CA SER A 50 -23.58 -14.80 -2.88
C SER A 50 -24.79 -13.88 -3.03
N GLY A 51 -25.72 -14.00 -2.12
CA GLY A 51 -26.84 -13.05 -2.00
C GLY A 51 -26.44 -11.70 -1.39
N GLU A 52 -25.23 -11.56 -0.86
CA GLU A 52 -24.77 -10.38 -0.16
C GLU A 52 -23.64 -9.68 -0.94
N PHE A 53 -22.43 -10.21 -0.90
CA PHE A 53 -21.28 -9.66 -1.59
C PHE A 53 -20.26 -10.73 -1.95
N GLU A 54 -19.35 -10.41 -2.88
CA GLU A 54 -18.23 -11.24 -3.29
C GLU A 54 -17.01 -10.36 -3.50
N VAL A 55 -15.82 -10.83 -3.06
CA VAL A 55 -14.57 -10.12 -3.23
C VAL A 55 -13.56 -11.01 -3.93
N PHE A 56 -12.85 -10.44 -4.93
CA PHE A 56 -11.92 -11.16 -5.78
C PHE A 56 -10.60 -10.41 -5.86
N PHE A 57 -9.54 -11.19 -5.95
CA PHE A 57 -8.25 -10.73 -6.44
C PHE A 57 -7.93 -11.47 -7.73
N TYR A 58 -7.82 -10.74 -8.81
CA TYR A 58 -7.45 -11.27 -10.14
C TYR A 58 -6.00 -10.90 -10.46
N ASN A 59 -5.27 -11.89 -10.99
CA ASN A 59 -3.93 -11.72 -11.53
C ASN A 59 -3.85 -12.57 -12.83
N ASP A 60 -4.20 -11.94 -13.94
CA ASP A 60 -4.32 -12.59 -15.24
C ASP A 60 -3.16 -12.13 -16.14
N ILE A 61 -2.49 -13.09 -16.78
CA ILE A 61 -1.34 -12.82 -17.66
C ILE A 61 -1.78 -12.79 -19.13
N ASP A 62 -2.75 -13.63 -19.49
CA ASP A 62 -3.18 -13.86 -20.88
C ASP A 62 -4.57 -13.30 -21.17
N LEU A 63 -5.10 -12.42 -20.32
CA LEU A 63 -6.40 -11.82 -20.54
C LEU A 63 -6.24 -10.66 -21.54
N ASP A 64 -6.84 -10.81 -22.71
CA ASP A 64 -6.75 -9.87 -23.83
C ASP A 64 -8.11 -9.26 -24.21
N HIS A 65 -9.19 -9.83 -23.71
CA HIS A 65 -10.53 -9.36 -24.03
C HIS A 65 -11.54 -9.63 -22.92
N VAL A 66 -12.34 -8.62 -22.60
CA VAL A 66 -13.56 -8.73 -21.80
C VAL A 66 -14.68 -8.05 -22.56
N VAL A 67 -15.74 -8.78 -22.82
CA VAL A 67 -16.90 -8.25 -23.56
C VAL A 67 -17.53 -7.10 -22.76
N ASP A 68 -17.91 -6.06 -23.47
CA ASP A 68 -18.73 -4.97 -22.93
C ASP A 68 -20.04 -5.52 -22.35
N HIS A 69 -20.32 -5.21 -21.08
CA HIS A 69 -21.41 -5.83 -20.33
C HIS A 69 -22.04 -4.90 -19.29
N THR A 70 -23.16 -5.36 -18.76
CA THR A 70 -23.84 -4.78 -17.58
C THR A 70 -24.19 -5.90 -16.61
N HIS A 71 -24.45 -5.57 -15.37
CA HIS A 71 -24.92 -6.50 -14.36
C HIS A 71 -25.81 -5.82 -13.30
N PRO A 72 -26.69 -6.56 -12.59
CA PRO A 72 -27.67 -5.98 -11.67
C PRO A 72 -27.13 -5.74 -10.24
N TYR A 73 -25.84 -5.69 -10.02
CA TYR A 73 -25.20 -5.50 -8.73
C TYR A 73 -24.22 -4.32 -8.78
N TYR A 74 -23.83 -3.80 -7.63
CA TYR A 74 -22.80 -2.78 -7.50
C TYR A 74 -21.43 -3.42 -7.63
N GLU A 75 -20.53 -2.77 -8.37
CA GLU A 75 -19.12 -3.17 -8.47
C GLU A 75 -18.21 -2.04 -8.02
N ILE A 76 -17.18 -2.40 -7.23
CA ILE A 76 -16.06 -1.52 -6.93
C ILE A 76 -14.81 -2.24 -7.44
N TYR A 77 -14.18 -1.63 -8.43
CA TYR A 77 -13.02 -2.14 -9.10
C TYR A 77 -11.78 -1.34 -8.66
N PHE A 78 -10.69 -2.02 -8.24
CA PHE A 78 -9.44 -1.42 -7.79
C PHE A 78 -8.31 -1.84 -8.70
N PHE A 79 -7.71 -0.89 -9.38
CA PHE A 79 -6.63 -1.14 -10.33
C PHE A 79 -5.28 -1.26 -9.62
N LEU A 80 -4.51 -2.31 -9.94
CA LEU A 80 -3.17 -2.53 -9.42
C LEU A 80 -2.10 -2.44 -10.48
N ASN A 81 -2.30 -3.13 -11.61
CA ASN A 81 -1.32 -3.18 -12.69
C ASN A 81 -1.99 -3.66 -13.99
N GLY A 82 -1.48 -3.19 -15.12
CA GLY A 82 -1.92 -3.58 -16.45
C GLY A 82 -1.84 -2.42 -17.42
N ASP A 83 -1.83 -2.74 -18.71
CA ASP A 83 -1.87 -1.75 -19.79
C ASP A 83 -3.30 -1.71 -20.35
N VAL A 84 -4.16 -1.03 -19.62
CA VAL A 84 -5.61 -0.98 -19.92
C VAL A 84 -6.19 0.42 -19.78
N THR A 85 -7.08 0.75 -20.68
CA THR A 85 -8.07 1.82 -20.52
C THR A 85 -9.38 1.17 -20.08
N TYR A 86 -10.08 1.75 -19.12
CA TYR A 86 -11.36 1.24 -18.68
C TYR A 86 -12.50 2.15 -19.19
N GLU A 87 -13.47 1.59 -19.89
CA GLU A 87 -14.64 2.31 -20.38
C GLU A 87 -15.82 2.07 -19.44
N VAL A 88 -16.47 3.13 -18.97
CA VAL A 88 -17.69 3.08 -18.15
C VAL A 88 -18.67 4.12 -18.67
N ASP A 89 -19.87 3.70 -19.06
CA ASP A 89 -20.96 4.53 -19.58
C ASP A 89 -20.48 5.45 -20.73
N GLY A 90 -19.61 4.93 -21.61
CA GLY A 90 -19.00 5.65 -22.73
C GLY A 90 -17.83 6.58 -22.39
N ASN A 91 -17.47 6.72 -21.10
CA ASN A 91 -16.31 7.49 -20.68
C ASN A 91 -15.09 6.58 -20.53
N ARG A 92 -13.92 7.04 -21.01
CA ARG A 92 -12.67 6.28 -20.97
C ARG A 92 -11.72 6.83 -19.92
N TYR A 93 -11.14 5.94 -19.14
CA TYR A 93 -10.23 6.22 -18.04
C TYR A 93 -8.92 5.47 -18.22
N GLU A 94 -7.81 6.20 -18.36
CA GLU A 94 -6.45 5.64 -18.28
C GLU A 94 -6.15 5.38 -16.81
N LEU A 95 -6.11 4.11 -16.41
CA LEU A 95 -5.96 3.73 -15.02
C LEU A 95 -4.48 3.73 -14.60
N GLN A 96 -4.25 4.19 -13.38
CA GLN A 96 -2.96 4.14 -12.70
C GLN A 96 -3.11 3.43 -11.36
N TYR A 97 -2.00 2.92 -10.84
CA TYR A 97 -2.00 2.35 -9.50
C TYR A 97 -2.60 3.32 -8.47
N GLY A 98 -3.55 2.84 -7.68
CA GLY A 98 -4.30 3.67 -6.74
C GLY A 98 -5.66 4.16 -7.24
N ASP A 99 -5.97 3.91 -8.51
CA ASP A 99 -7.29 4.24 -9.06
C ASP A 99 -8.31 3.16 -8.69
N TYR A 100 -9.54 3.62 -8.45
CA TYR A 100 -10.70 2.74 -8.32
C TYR A 100 -11.90 3.28 -9.08
N LEU A 101 -12.72 2.36 -9.55
CA LEU A 101 -13.97 2.65 -10.23
C LEU A 101 -15.13 2.19 -9.39
N MET A 102 -16.19 3.00 -9.34
CA MET A 102 -17.45 2.63 -8.70
C MET A 102 -18.52 2.52 -9.79
N ILE A 103 -19.03 1.33 -10.00
CA ILE A 103 -19.94 0.97 -11.09
C ILE A 103 -21.29 0.58 -10.50
N PRO A 104 -22.31 1.46 -10.62
CA PRO A 104 -23.68 1.13 -10.21
C PRO A 104 -24.30 0.01 -11.08
N PRO A 105 -25.35 -0.66 -10.58
CA PRO A 105 -26.09 -1.64 -11.37
C PRO A 105 -26.52 -1.08 -12.73
N GLU A 106 -26.55 -1.97 -13.74
CA GLU A 106 -26.96 -1.70 -15.12
C GLU A 106 -26.08 -0.68 -15.88
N THR A 107 -24.94 -0.28 -15.29
CA THR A 107 -23.97 0.59 -15.96
C THR A 107 -23.08 -0.22 -16.88
N ARG A 108 -23.01 0.16 -18.15
CA ARG A 108 -22.20 -0.52 -19.18
C ARG A 108 -20.71 -0.25 -18.96
N HIS A 109 -19.89 -1.31 -18.99
CA HIS A 109 -18.45 -1.16 -18.73
C HIS A 109 -17.61 -2.34 -19.24
N HIS A 110 -16.34 -2.09 -19.52
CA HIS A 110 -15.34 -3.10 -19.87
C HIS A 110 -13.92 -2.51 -19.86
N PRO A 111 -12.86 -3.31 -19.64
CA PRO A 111 -11.49 -2.92 -19.92
C PRO A 111 -11.17 -3.04 -21.41
N ILE A 112 -10.36 -2.11 -21.91
CA ILE A 112 -9.78 -2.11 -23.25
C ILE A 112 -8.28 -2.38 -23.09
N PHE A 113 -7.80 -3.51 -23.58
CA PHE A 113 -6.40 -3.92 -23.47
C PHE A 113 -5.57 -3.32 -24.60
N HIS A 114 -4.39 -2.78 -24.29
CA HIS A 114 -3.47 -2.20 -25.27
C HIS A 114 -2.30 -3.11 -25.61
N SER A 115 -1.96 -4.04 -24.70
CA SER A 115 -0.93 -5.05 -24.90
C SER A 115 -1.37 -6.40 -24.37
N THR A 116 -0.77 -7.47 -24.91
CA THR A 116 -0.97 -8.86 -24.46
C THR A 116 0.23 -9.36 -23.69
N GLY A 117 0.03 -10.35 -22.81
CA GLY A 117 1.13 -10.99 -22.07
C GLY A 117 1.69 -10.16 -20.91
N GLN A 118 0.98 -9.13 -20.48
CA GLN A 118 1.32 -8.37 -19.27
C GLN A 118 0.39 -8.75 -18.11
N ASP A 119 0.92 -8.71 -16.90
CA ASP A 119 0.15 -8.95 -15.69
C ASP A 119 -0.97 -7.91 -15.55
N TYR A 120 -2.21 -8.35 -15.60
CA TYR A 120 -3.36 -7.53 -15.30
C TYR A 120 -3.89 -7.85 -13.91
N ARG A 121 -3.60 -6.99 -12.95
CA ARG A 121 -3.91 -7.20 -11.53
C ARG A 121 -4.93 -6.20 -11.02
N ARG A 122 -5.92 -6.72 -10.29
CA ARG A 122 -7.01 -5.92 -9.75
C ARG A 122 -7.73 -6.61 -8.61
N PHE A 123 -8.32 -5.83 -7.71
CA PHE A 123 -9.39 -6.32 -6.85
C PHE A 123 -10.74 -5.92 -7.41
N VAL A 124 -11.73 -6.76 -7.16
CA VAL A 124 -13.12 -6.49 -7.51
C VAL A 124 -14.00 -6.86 -6.32
N LEU A 125 -14.84 -5.94 -5.89
CA LEU A 125 -15.86 -6.16 -4.86
C LEU A 125 -17.23 -6.01 -5.50
N TRP A 126 -18.00 -7.08 -5.52
CA TRP A 126 -19.39 -7.10 -5.94
C TRP A 126 -20.32 -7.05 -4.74
N ILE A 127 -21.37 -6.24 -4.82
CA ILE A 127 -22.36 -6.06 -3.74
C ILE A 127 -23.75 -6.20 -4.36
N SER A 128 -24.52 -7.17 -3.89
CA SER A 128 -25.86 -7.37 -4.40
C SER A 128 -26.77 -6.18 -4.10
N ARG A 129 -27.68 -5.88 -4.99
CA ARG A 129 -28.63 -4.76 -4.80
C ARG A 129 -29.46 -4.91 -3.53
N PRO A 130 -30.07 -6.09 -3.22
CA PRO A 130 -30.84 -6.25 -2.00
C PRO A 130 -30.02 -6.03 -0.71
N TYR A 131 -28.75 -6.48 -0.71
CA TYR A 131 -27.87 -6.28 0.43
C TYR A 131 -27.50 -4.81 0.61
N TYR A 132 -27.14 -4.12 -0.47
CA TYR A 132 -26.84 -2.70 -0.44
C TYR A 132 -28.05 -1.86 0.01
N ASP A 133 -29.25 -2.16 -0.52
CA ASP A 133 -30.49 -1.50 -0.12
C ASP A 133 -30.78 -1.71 1.38
N ALA A 134 -30.51 -2.89 1.92
CA ALA A 134 -30.63 -3.17 3.35
C ALA A 134 -29.64 -2.38 4.21
N LEU A 135 -28.41 -2.17 3.74
CA LEU A 135 -27.41 -1.34 4.43
C LEU A 135 -27.84 0.13 4.43
N THR A 136 -28.23 0.65 3.28
CA THR A 136 -28.65 2.06 3.13
C THR A 136 -29.95 2.38 3.89
N ALA A 137 -30.86 1.41 4.02
CA ALA A 137 -32.03 1.53 4.86
C ALA A 137 -31.70 1.63 6.37
N ARG A 138 -30.55 1.10 6.80
CA ARG A 138 -30.07 1.23 8.19
C ARG A 138 -29.38 2.56 8.46
N SER A 139 -28.57 3.05 7.49
CA SER A 139 -27.92 4.34 7.55
C SER A 139 -27.64 4.84 6.14
N GLU A 140 -28.02 6.10 5.88
CA GLU A 140 -27.69 6.80 4.64
C GLU A 140 -26.17 6.97 4.42
N ASP A 141 -25.37 6.83 5.47
CA ASP A 141 -23.91 6.91 5.39
C ASP A 141 -23.32 5.88 4.41
N PHE A 142 -23.99 4.73 4.23
CA PHE A 142 -23.57 3.74 3.25
C PHE A 142 -23.79 4.18 1.80
N ALA A 143 -24.72 5.11 1.55
CA ALA A 143 -25.10 5.50 0.20
C ALA A 143 -24.20 6.56 -0.43
N TYR A 144 -23.35 7.24 0.34
CA TYR A 144 -22.69 8.49 -0.05
C TYR A 144 -21.99 8.40 -1.41
N SER A 145 -21.05 7.50 -1.58
CA SER A 145 -20.22 7.42 -2.80
C SER A 145 -21.04 7.00 -4.02
N PHE A 146 -21.87 5.97 -3.92
CA PHE A 146 -22.70 5.52 -5.05
C PHE A 146 -23.82 6.53 -5.40
N ARG A 147 -24.33 7.29 -4.42
CA ARG A 147 -25.25 8.41 -4.69
C ARG A 147 -24.53 9.50 -5.50
N HIS A 148 -23.32 9.86 -5.10
CA HIS A 148 -22.51 10.82 -5.86
C HIS A 148 -22.27 10.34 -7.29
N VAL A 149 -21.88 9.06 -7.46
CA VAL A 149 -21.67 8.46 -8.79
C VAL A 149 -22.95 8.50 -9.63
N ALA A 150 -24.09 8.16 -9.05
CA ALA A 150 -25.37 8.18 -9.75
C ALA A 150 -25.78 9.59 -10.22
N GLU A 151 -25.54 10.60 -9.37
CA GLU A 151 -25.91 12.00 -9.64
C GLU A 151 -24.94 12.70 -10.59
N LYS A 152 -23.62 12.46 -10.43
CA LYS A 152 -22.57 13.20 -11.15
C LYS A 152 -21.98 12.45 -12.32
N LYS A 153 -22.26 11.16 -12.48
CA LYS A 153 -21.66 10.27 -13.49
C LYS A 153 -20.12 10.25 -13.41
N GLN A 154 -19.58 10.49 -12.22
CA GLN A 154 -18.17 10.38 -11.93
C GLN A 154 -17.89 8.99 -11.39
N TYR A 155 -17.39 8.11 -12.26
CA TYR A 155 -17.13 6.71 -11.93
C TYR A 155 -15.72 6.45 -11.41
N HIS A 156 -14.76 7.33 -11.74
CA HIS A 156 -13.34 7.19 -11.48
C HIS A 156 -12.89 8.06 -10.32
N PHE A 157 -12.15 7.46 -9.41
CA PHE A 157 -11.54 8.11 -8.26
C PHE A 157 -10.08 7.69 -8.14
N ARG A 158 -9.25 8.56 -7.55
CA ARG A 158 -7.83 8.31 -7.32
C ARG A 158 -7.51 8.51 -5.86
N THR A 159 -6.72 7.60 -5.30
CA THR A 159 -6.17 7.70 -3.96
C THR A 159 -4.66 7.90 -4.01
N ASP A 160 -4.08 8.40 -2.92
CA ASP A 160 -2.65 8.31 -2.70
C ASP A 160 -2.25 6.84 -2.41
N PHE A 161 -0.94 6.59 -2.47
CA PHE A 161 -0.38 5.25 -2.30
C PHE A 161 -0.77 4.61 -0.96
N ILE A 162 -0.70 5.38 0.13
CA ILE A 162 -0.93 4.86 1.50
C ILE A 162 -2.39 4.48 1.69
N THR A 163 -3.28 5.37 1.32
CA THR A 163 -4.73 5.12 1.35
C THR A 163 -5.07 3.88 0.53
N PHE A 164 -4.42 3.72 -0.63
CA PHE A 164 -4.66 2.55 -1.47
C PHE A 164 -4.12 1.25 -0.84
N GLN A 165 -2.95 1.28 -0.20
CA GLN A 165 -2.41 0.14 0.53
C GLN A 165 -3.33 -0.29 1.70
N GLU A 166 -3.91 0.67 2.41
CA GLU A 166 -4.90 0.37 3.46
C GLU A 166 -6.15 -0.31 2.88
N LEU A 167 -6.67 0.19 1.75
CA LEU A 167 -7.80 -0.45 1.05
C LEU A 167 -7.45 -1.87 0.60
N GLN A 168 -6.26 -2.09 0.05
CA GLN A 168 -5.78 -3.42 -0.34
C GLN A 168 -5.71 -4.38 0.87
N GLY A 169 -5.14 -3.93 1.98
CA GLY A 169 -5.06 -4.73 3.21
C GLY A 169 -6.44 -5.20 3.66
N ARG A 170 -7.42 -4.29 3.68
CA ARG A 170 -8.81 -4.60 4.05
C ARG A 170 -9.48 -5.59 3.07
N LEU A 171 -9.21 -5.46 1.76
CA LEU A 171 -9.73 -6.40 0.74
C LEU A 171 -9.11 -7.78 0.89
N LEU A 172 -7.81 -7.87 1.17
CA LEU A 172 -7.12 -9.13 1.43
C LEU A 172 -7.66 -9.82 2.69
N ASP A 173 -7.83 -9.08 3.78
CA ASP A 173 -8.41 -9.60 5.02
C ASP A 173 -9.82 -10.16 4.78
N MET A 174 -10.64 -9.49 3.95
CA MET A 174 -11.97 -9.99 3.56
C MET A 174 -11.88 -11.29 2.75
N ILE A 175 -10.94 -11.37 1.80
CA ILE A 175 -10.73 -12.60 1.00
C ILE A 175 -10.30 -13.75 1.90
N GLU A 176 -9.36 -13.52 2.81
CA GLU A 176 -8.90 -14.54 3.76
C GLU A 176 -10.03 -15.01 4.68
N GLU A 177 -10.83 -14.09 5.21
CA GLU A 177 -11.98 -14.43 6.06
C GLU A 177 -13.02 -15.23 5.30
N MET A 178 -13.35 -14.84 4.07
CA MET A 178 -14.35 -15.54 3.25
C MET A 178 -13.91 -16.94 2.80
N ARG A 179 -12.62 -17.15 2.57
CA ARG A 179 -12.05 -18.45 2.19
C ARG A 179 -11.78 -19.34 3.40
N GLY A 180 -11.64 -18.76 4.57
CA GLY A 180 -11.38 -19.48 5.83
C GLY A 180 -12.57 -20.34 6.28
N SER A 181 -12.31 -21.22 7.24
CA SER A 181 -13.32 -22.06 7.88
C SER A 181 -13.57 -21.67 9.35
N LYS A 182 -13.20 -20.44 9.74
CA LYS A 182 -13.33 -19.98 11.13
C LYS A 182 -14.79 -19.87 11.57
N PRO A 183 -15.10 -20.15 12.84
CA PRO A 183 -16.43 -19.86 13.41
C PRO A 183 -16.80 -18.36 13.22
N PHE A 184 -18.09 -18.09 13.06
CA PHE A 184 -18.63 -16.72 12.94
C PHE A 184 -18.20 -15.96 11.66
N ARG A 185 -17.62 -16.64 10.69
CA ARG A 185 -17.13 -16.06 9.43
C ARG A 185 -18.15 -15.15 8.74
N GLY A 186 -19.41 -15.55 8.64
CA GLY A 186 -20.43 -14.76 7.97
C GLY A 186 -20.63 -13.38 8.62
N THR A 187 -20.78 -13.34 9.95
CA THR A 187 -20.90 -12.06 10.67
C THR A 187 -19.63 -11.23 10.59
N SER A 188 -18.46 -11.87 10.71
CA SER A 188 -17.18 -11.19 10.59
C SER A 188 -17.04 -10.53 9.22
N ALA A 189 -17.24 -11.26 8.12
CA ALA A 189 -17.18 -10.75 6.76
C ALA A 189 -18.21 -9.63 6.50
N HIS A 190 -19.43 -9.76 7.02
CA HIS A 190 -20.44 -8.69 6.96
C HIS A 190 -19.95 -7.39 7.62
N LEU A 191 -19.39 -7.47 8.84
CA LEU A 191 -18.85 -6.29 9.53
C LEU A 191 -17.64 -5.69 8.79
N MET A 192 -16.80 -6.52 8.18
CA MET A 192 -15.66 -6.06 7.39
C MET A 192 -16.12 -5.27 6.15
N VAL A 193 -17.10 -5.76 5.42
CA VAL A 193 -17.67 -5.04 4.26
C VAL A 193 -18.35 -3.74 4.71
N CYS A 194 -19.12 -3.73 5.78
CA CYS A 194 -19.72 -2.52 6.31
C CYS A 194 -18.65 -1.47 6.66
N SER A 195 -17.62 -1.88 7.41
CA SER A 195 -16.50 -1.00 7.77
C SER A 195 -15.75 -0.49 6.53
N PHE A 196 -15.54 -1.35 5.54
CA PHE A 196 -14.88 -1.00 4.29
C PHE A 196 -15.66 0.05 3.50
N LEU A 197 -16.98 -0.12 3.33
CA LEU A 197 -17.83 0.83 2.62
C LEU A 197 -17.86 2.21 3.29
N LEU A 198 -17.96 2.25 4.61
CA LEU A 198 -17.91 3.51 5.36
C LEU A 198 -16.54 4.19 5.23
N HIS A 199 -15.46 3.41 5.23
CA HIS A 199 -14.11 3.93 5.02
C HIS A 199 -13.95 4.50 3.61
N LEU A 200 -14.40 3.77 2.59
CA LEU A 200 -14.37 4.24 1.21
C LEU A 200 -15.22 5.51 1.01
N ASN A 201 -16.38 5.59 1.66
CA ASN A 201 -17.22 6.79 1.63
C ASN A 201 -16.53 8.01 2.25
N ARG A 202 -15.72 7.84 3.32
CA ARG A 202 -14.89 8.92 3.88
C ARG A 202 -13.81 9.36 2.90
N ILE A 203 -13.08 8.42 2.31
CA ILE A 203 -12.06 8.73 1.30
C ILE A 203 -12.67 9.52 0.14
N THR A 204 -13.83 9.06 -0.37
CA THR A 204 -14.54 9.76 -1.44
C THR A 204 -14.99 11.16 -0.99
N TYR A 205 -15.52 11.29 0.22
CA TYR A 205 -15.95 12.57 0.77
C TYR A 205 -14.76 13.55 0.86
N ASP A 206 -13.65 13.13 1.45
CA ASP A 206 -12.46 13.95 1.63
C ASP A 206 -11.88 14.40 0.29
N SER A 207 -11.84 13.49 -0.70
CA SER A 207 -11.41 13.81 -2.07
C SER A 207 -12.30 14.86 -2.75
N LEU A 208 -13.62 14.76 -2.56
CA LEU A 208 -14.57 15.68 -3.20
C LEU A 208 -14.64 17.05 -2.51
N HIS A 209 -14.37 17.13 -1.23
CA HIS A 209 -14.47 18.37 -0.44
C HIS A 209 -13.13 19.06 -0.23
N GLN A 210 -12.05 18.54 -0.84
CA GLN A 210 -10.69 19.07 -0.66
C GLN A 210 -10.37 19.29 0.82
N VAL A 211 -10.85 18.40 1.68
CA VAL A 211 -10.47 18.40 3.10
C VAL A 211 -8.96 18.23 3.13
N PRO A 212 -8.20 19.20 3.69
CA PRO A 212 -6.75 19.03 3.77
C PRO A 212 -6.48 17.71 4.48
N ALA A 213 -5.86 16.78 3.77
CA ALA A 213 -5.65 15.47 4.33
C ALA A 213 -4.79 15.61 5.59
N VAL A 214 -5.28 15.08 6.68
CA VAL A 214 -4.47 14.74 7.88
C VAL A 214 -3.31 13.78 7.48
N TYR A 215 -3.28 13.37 6.23
CA TYR A 215 -2.36 12.44 5.57
C TYR A 215 -0.92 12.96 5.40
N GLU A 216 -0.67 14.27 5.44
CA GLU A 216 0.71 14.77 5.45
C GLU A 216 1.48 14.24 6.67
N ASN A 217 0.79 14.09 7.80
CA ASN A 217 1.37 13.48 9.00
C ASN A 217 1.60 11.97 8.88
N VAL A 218 0.88 11.28 7.99
CA VAL A 218 1.03 9.83 7.79
C VAL A 218 2.15 9.53 6.81
N LEU A 219 2.32 10.32 5.75
CA LEU A 219 3.39 10.11 4.77
C LEU A 219 4.78 10.16 5.43
N TYR A 220 5.08 11.19 6.23
CA TYR A 220 6.39 11.26 6.86
C TYR A 220 6.63 10.14 7.87
N LEU A 221 5.59 9.69 8.61
CA LEU A 221 5.71 8.55 9.53
C LEU A 221 6.04 7.27 8.78
N ASN A 222 5.37 7.00 7.66
CA ASN A 222 5.65 5.82 6.84
C ASN A 222 7.03 5.88 6.18
N VAL A 223 7.46 7.06 5.74
CA VAL A 223 8.84 7.28 5.26
C VAL A 223 9.84 7.01 6.38
N CYS A 224 9.56 7.44 7.62
CA CYS A 224 10.39 7.14 8.79
C CYS A 224 10.45 5.64 9.09
N ASP A 225 9.32 4.95 9.06
CA ASP A 225 9.24 3.51 9.30
C ASP A 225 9.97 2.72 8.21
N TYR A 226 9.78 3.08 6.95
CA TYR A 226 10.53 2.49 5.85
C TYR A 226 12.04 2.64 6.05
N ILE A 227 12.52 3.86 6.31
CA ILE A 227 13.93 4.14 6.54
C ILE A 227 14.49 3.31 7.71
N ASN A 228 13.75 3.22 8.82
CA ASN A 228 14.21 2.47 10.00
C ASN A 228 14.41 0.97 9.73
N ASN A 229 13.66 0.40 8.78
CA ASN A 229 13.70 -1.02 8.45
C ASN A 229 14.60 -1.37 7.24
N HIS A 230 15.11 -0.36 6.49
CA HIS A 230 15.85 -0.54 5.23
C HIS A 230 17.15 0.29 5.20
N LEU A 231 17.84 0.42 6.35
CA LEU A 231 19.01 1.30 6.48
C LEU A 231 20.19 0.92 5.59
N ASP A 232 20.28 -0.33 5.18
CA ASP A 232 21.30 -0.92 4.30
C ASP A 232 20.97 -0.77 2.80
N GLU A 233 19.74 -0.37 2.47
CA GLU A 233 19.27 -0.26 1.09
C GLU A 233 19.47 1.14 0.48
N ASP A 234 19.06 1.28 -0.79
CA ASP A 234 18.97 2.60 -1.46
C ASP A 234 17.84 3.42 -0.88
N LEU A 235 18.18 4.40 -0.08
CA LEU A 235 17.26 5.39 0.49
C LEU A 235 17.35 6.74 -0.23
N SER A 236 17.72 6.73 -1.52
CA SER A 236 17.71 7.96 -2.32
C SER A 236 16.31 8.55 -2.41
N LEU A 237 16.24 9.87 -2.58
CA LEU A 237 14.96 10.56 -2.75
C LEU A 237 14.20 10.06 -4.00
N ASP A 238 14.94 9.61 -5.02
CA ASP A 238 14.38 8.99 -6.23
C ASP A 238 13.69 7.68 -5.91
N HIS A 239 14.38 6.82 -5.16
CA HIS A 239 13.84 5.53 -4.73
C HIS A 239 12.60 5.72 -3.84
N LEU A 240 12.68 6.56 -2.81
CA LEU A 240 11.56 6.82 -1.92
C LEU A 240 10.38 7.47 -2.64
N ALA A 241 10.63 8.41 -3.56
CA ALA A 241 9.58 9.02 -4.37
C ALA A 241 8.86 8.00 -5.25
N SER A 242 9.62 7.08 -5.86
CA SER A 242 9.06 5.96 -6.64
C SER A 242 8.29 4.99 -5.75
N PHE A 243 8.87 4.60 -4.61
CA PHE A 243 8.27 3.65 -3.67
C PHE A 243 6.95 4.15 -3.08
N PHE A 244 6.92 5.42 -2.65
CA PHE A 244 5.72 6.04 -2.07
C PHE A 244 4.81 6.69 -3.12
N TYR A 245 5.10 6.55 -4.42
CA TYR A 245 4.35 7.16 -5.53
C TYR A 245 4.05 8.65 -5.31
N ALA A 246 4.99 9.35 -4.71
CA ALA A 246 4.93 10.76 -4.41
C ALA A 246 6.01 11.54 -5.17
N SER A 247 5.80 12.83 -5.41
CA SER A 247 6.87 13.62 -6.01
C SER A 247 8.02 13.82 -5.01
N LYS A 248 9.26 13.91 -5.51
CA LYS A 248 10.44 14.23 -4.69
C LYS A 248 10.26 15.50 -3.87
N TYR A 249 9.63 16.49 -4.48
CA TYR A 249 9.31 17.76 -3.83
C TYR A 249 8.36 17.54 -2.66
N HIS A 250 7.29 16.79 -2.86
CA HIS A 250 6.30 16.50 -1.82
C HIS A 250 6.90 15.75 -0.62
N ILE A 251 7.63 14.65 -0.87
CA ILE A 251 8.32 13.92 0.21
C ILE A 251 9.28 14.83 0.97
N SER A 252 10.13 15.59 0.26
CA SER A 252 11.13 16.47 0.90
C SER A 252 10.47 17.54 1.74
N HIS A 253 9.37 18.12 1.26
CA HIS A 253 8.66 19.20 1.92
C HIS A 253 7.94 18.70 3.16
N VAL A 254 7.07 17.70 3.01
CA VAL A 254 6.31 17.08 4.11
C VAL A 254 7.25 16.55 5.19
N PHE A 255 8.35 15.90 4.80
CA PHE A 255 9.32 15.38 5.75
C PHE A 255 10.01 16.49 6.52
N LYS A 256 10.48 17.55 5.84
CA LYS A 256 11.15 18.67 6.47
C LYS A 256 10.23 19.47 7.41
N ASP A 257 8.99 19.67 7.01
CA ASP A 257 8.00 20.43 7.79
C ASP A 257 7.62 19.70 9.09
N ASN A 258 7.49 18.34 9.03
CA ASN A 258 7.16 17.54 10.20
C ASN A 258 8.37 17.23 11.10
N MET A 259 9.56 16.99 10.52
CA MET A 259 10.76 16.56 11.25
C MET A 259 11.74 17.68 11.55
N GLY A 260 11.59 18.88 10.97
CA GLY A 260 12.48 20.01 11.13
C GLY A 260 13.87 19.84 10.50
N ILE A 261 14.17 18.67 9.93
CA ILE A 261 15.44 18.32 9.28
C ILE A 261 15.18 17.73 7.89
N SER A 262 16.17 17.77 6.99
CA SER A 262 16.03 17.17 5.69
C SER A 262 15.98 15.63 5.78
N LEU A 263 15.32 15.00 4.82
CA LEU A 263 15.26 13.54 4.69
C LEU A 263 16.68 12.91 4.69
N HIS A 264 17.60 13.47 3.92
CA HIS A 264 18.99 13.03 3.88
C HIS A 264 19.69 13.11 5.27
N GLN A 265 19.45 14.18 6.02
CA GLN A 265 19.99 14.31 7.37
C GLN A 265 19.40 13.27 8.33
N TYR A 266 18.12 12.96 8.19
CA TYR A 266 17.47 11.93 8.99
C TYR A 266 18.04 10.55 8.70
N ILE A 267 18.14 10.15 7.41
CA ILE A 267 18.72 8.87 6.99
C ILE A 267 20.15 8.74 7.53
N LEU A 268 20.97 9.79 7.36
CA LEU A 268 22.35 9.80 7.85
C LEU A 268 22.43 9.56 9.37
N LYS A 269 21.62 10.29 10.15
CA LYS A 269 21.55 10.12 11.61
C LYS A 269 21.11 8.70 12.01
N LYS A 270 20.13 8.13 11.33
CA LYS A 270 19.65 6.77 11.61
C LYS A 270 20.72 5.72 11.30
N ARG A 271 21.40 5.82 10.16
CA ARG A 271 22.52 4.94 9.80
C ARG A 271 23.67 5.00 10.82
N LEU A 272 24.04 6.21 11.24
CA LEU A 272 25.07 6.42 12.25
C LEU A 272 24.65 5.88 13.62
N GLN A 273 23.38 6.08 14.01
CA GLN A 273 22.88 5.55 15.28
C GLN A 273 22.87 3.99 15.28
N ALA A 274 22.42 3.39 14.21
CA ALA A 274 22.42 1.93 14.05
C ALA A 274 23.84 1.35 14.04
N SER A 275 24.80 2.03 13.39
CA SER A 275 26.20 1.58 13.33
C SER A 275 26.90 1.50 14.69
N LYS A 276 26.43 2.21 15.73
CA LYS A 276 26.97 2.07 17.10
C LYS A 276 26.88 0.64 17.61
N ASN A 277 25.74 -0.02 17.38
CA ASN A 277 25.55 -1.39 17.82
C ASN A 277 26.53 -2.33 17.10
N GLY A 278 26.72 -2.17 15.80
CA GLY A 278 27.69 -2.94 15.03
C GLY A 278 29.14 -2.72 15.50
N ILE A 279 29.51 -1.47 15.86
CA ILE A 279 30.83 -1.17 16.42
C ILE A 279 31.04 -1.90 17.75
N LEU A 280 30.05 -1.87 18.63
CA LEU A 280 30.13 -2.52 19.95
C LEU A 280 30.10 -4.06 19.85
N SER A 281 29.42 -4.61 18.84
CA SER A 281 29.41 -6.05 18.54
C SER A 281 30.70 -6.54 17.88
N GLY A 282 31.69 -5.67 17.66
CA GLY A 282 32.99 -6.06 17.13
C GLY A 282 33.04 -6.26 15.62
N ILE A 283 32.03 -5.83 14.87
CA ILE A 283 32.02 -5.91 13.40
C ILE A 283 33.25 -5.18 12.85
N PRO A 284 34.03 -5.78 11.93
CA PRO A 284 35.18 -5.12 11.32
C PRO A 284 34.77 -3.83 10.60
N PHE A 285 35.55 -2.76 10.75
CA PHE A 285 35.18 -1.46 10.18
C PHE A 285 35.11 -1.44 8.65
N ASN A 286 35.82 -2.34 7.96
CA ASN A 286 35.76 -2.52 6.52
C ASN A 286 34.44 -3.15 6.04
N GLU A 287 33.69 -3.78 6.91
CA GLU A 287 32.38 -4.39 6.61
C GLU A 287 31.25 -3.49 7.13
N LEU A 288 31.48 -2.87 8.28
CA LEU A 288 30.48 -2.08 9.01
C LEU A 288 29.85 -0.99 8.14
N TYR A 289 30.63 -0.20 7.43
CA TYR A 289 30.09 0.92 6.67
C TYR A 289 29.15 0.46 5.55
N HIS A 290 29.43 -0.67 4.90
CA HIS A 290 28.55 -1.26 3.91
C HIS A 290 27.20 -1.71 4.49
N GLN A 291 27.25 -2.39 5.65
CA GLN A 291 26.04 -2.89 6.31
C GLN A 291 25.08 -1.76 6.74
N TYR A 292 25.59 -0.55 6.89
CA TYR A 292 24.78 0.62 7.22
C TYR A 292 24.64 1.61 6.06
N GLY A 293 24.78 1.14 4.81
CA GLY A 293 24.43 1.87 3.59
C GLY A 293 25.36 3.05 3.26
N PHE A 294 26.61 3.05 3.72
CA PHE A 294 27.63 4.03 3.30
C PHE A 294 28.42 3.49 2.08
N SER A 295 28.68 4.36 1.11
CA SER A 295 29.43 4.01 -0.09
C SER A 295 30.91 3.73 0.16
N ASP A 296 31.49 4.39 1.17
CA ASP A 296 32.90 4.25 1.53
C ASP A 296 33.18 4.54 3.00
N TYR A 297 34.27 3.98 3.51
CA TYR A 297 34.69 4.15 4.90
C TYR A 297 35.01 5.60 5.26
N THR A 298 35.56 6.39 4.34
CA THR A 298 35.95 7.77 4.62
C THR A 298 34.73 8.63 4.88
N SER A 299 33.68 8.47 4.11
CA SER A 299 32.39 9.14 4.29
C SER A 299 31.74 8.75 5.61
N PHE A 300 31.70 7.45 5.93
CA PHE A 300 31.26 6.96 7.24
C PHE A 300 32.05 7.55 8.40
N TYR A 301 33.40 7.47 8.34
CA TYR A 301 34.28 7.97 9.40
C TYR A 301 34.04 9.46 9.68
N ARG A 302 34.02 10.29 8.63
CA ARG A 302 33.78 11.74 8.76
C ARG A 302 32.42 12.04 9.36
N ALA A 303 31.39 11.37 8.88
CA ALA A 303 30.03 11.55 9.37
C ALA A 303 29.90 11.12 10.85
N PHE A 304 30.46 9.96 11.21
CA PHE A 304 30.46 9.44 12.57
C PHE A 304 31.19 10.39 13.55
N LYS A 305 32.41 10.82 13.18
CA LYS A 305 33.19 11.77 14.01
C LYS A 305 32.48 13.11 14.16
N LYS A 306 31.82 13.60 13.11
CA LYS A 306 31.05 14.86 13.18
C LYS A 306 29.84 14.73 14.09
N GLU A 307 29.12 13.61 14.05
CA GLU A 307 27.88 13.40 14.82
C GLU A 307 28.17 13.12 16.31
N PHE A 308 29.21 12.33 16.61
CA PHE A 308 29.47 11.83 17.97
C PHE A 308 30.69 12.40 18.62
N GLY A 309 31.48 13.23 17.92
CA GLY A 309 32.71 13.83 18.45
C GLY A 309 33.92 12.88 18.56
N LEU A 310 33.71 11.58 18.34
CA LEU A 310 34.69 10.50 18.43
C LEU A 310 34.78 9.75 17.11
N SER A 311 35.95 9.23 16.78
CA SER A 311 36.08 8.28 15.70
C SER A 311 35.41 6.93 16.06
N PRO A 312 35.02 6.09 15.09
CA PRO A 312 34.49 4.76 15.35
C PRO A 312 35.38 3.89 16.24
N LYS A 313 36.72 4.03 16.07
CA LYS A 313 37.72 3.32 16.89
C LYS A 313 37.74 3.82 18.32
N GLU A 314 37.82 5.14 18.54
CA GLU A 314 37.78 5.75 19.87
C GLU A 314 36.46 5.43 20.59
N PHE A 315 35.34 5.43 19.86
CA PHE A 315 34.03 5.07 20.41
C PHE A 315 34.00 3.62 20.90
N ARG A 316 34.59 2.67 20.15
CA ARG A 316 34.71 1.27 20.54
C ARG A 316 35.60 1.12 21.78
N GLU A 317 36.78 1.77 21.79
CA GLU A 317 37.76 1.68 22.88
C GLU A 317 37.22 2.25 24.20
N GLN A 318 36.49 3.37 24.16
CA GLN A 318 35.89 3.96 25.36
C GLN A 318 34.76 3.13 26.00
N ARG A 319 34.10 2.31 25.22
CA ARG A 319 32.98 1.47 25.69
C ARG A 319 33.32 -0.01 25.84
N SER A 320 34.52 -0.42 25.43
CA SER A 320 35.09 -1.73 25.69
C SER A 320 35.92 -1.75 26.97
N LEU A 321 35.65 -0.89 27.95
CA LEU A 321 36.31 -0.98 29.25
C LEU A 321 35.93 -2.30 29.92
N PRO A 322 36.91 -3.04 30.51
CA PRO A 322 36.70 -4.37 31.03
C PRO A 322 35.69 -4.33 32.17
N GLU A 323 34.78 -5.32 32.14
CA GLU A 323 34.15 -5.78 33.38
C GLU A 323 35.25 -6.30 34.31
N GLY A 324 35.59 -5.47 35.27
CA GLY A 324 36.59 -5.77 36.24
C GLY A 324 36.40 -4.91 37.46
N TYR A 325 35.50 -5.35 38.33
CA TYR A 325 35.70 -5.48 39.78
C TYR A 325 34.46 -6.20 40.34
#